data_3ae6269f109052e4e102807555f8fe97
#
_entry.id   3ae6269f109052e4e102807555f8fe97
#
_cell.length_a   1.000
_cell.length_b   1.000
_cell.length_c   1.000
_cell.angle_alpha   90.00
_cell.angle_beta   90.00
_cell.angle_gamma   90.00
#
_symmetry.space_group_name_H-M   'P 1'
#
loop_
_entity.id
_entity.type
_entity.pdbx_description
1 polymer ?
#
loop_
_entity_poly.entity_id
_entity_poly.type
_entity_poly.pdbx_seq_one_letter_code
_entity_poly.pdbx_strand_id
1 'polypeptide(L)'
;MSTPRPAAVIVLAAGAGTRMRSETPKVLHSLAGRTLLGHALIAARELSPDRVVVVVRHGREQVAARALAIDPKVLIADQDDIPGTGRAVQCALSVLDAAAHADLAGVGAPGNPHFDGPVVVLAGDIPLLDGATLAELLDAHRADGNAVTVLTTEVADPSGYGRIVREPGTGDVLAVVEERDATEEQRAIAEINSSVYVFDAEVLRSALDRIGRDNAQGEVYLTDVLAIARAEGGAVRAVRSDDPMTVEGVNDRAQLAVLGAELNRRLIAGWMVAGVTVIDPATTWVDVTVEIEPDVTLEPGVQLRGATIVHTGATIGPDSTLTDVVVGRGATVIRSHASSSTIGAGATVGPFSYLRPGTTLGASGKIGAFVETKNASIGAGSKVPHLSYVGDATIGEESNIGAATIFVNYDGVAKHHTTVGSHVRIGSDNTLVAPVSIGDGAYTGAGSVIRRDVPAGALGVNTAPQRNLEGWVLRRRPGTAAAEAAEKTTATDQGGAVLSPQAIAERTSAERAGGTTPLPEVPGAPIEGAEQR
;
A
#
# COMPACT_ATOMS: atom_id res chain seq x y z
N MET A 1 -37.30 -6.73 -4.00
CA MET A 1 -37.55 -5.27 -4.06
C MET A 1 -36.21 -4.64 -4.43
N SER A 2 -36.15 -3.78 -5.46
CA SER A 2 -34.88 -3.10 -5.81
C SER A 2 -34.54 -2.15 -4.66
N THR A 3 -33.29 -2.20 -4.20
CA THR A 3 -32.79 -1.26 -3.20
C THR A 3 -33.03 0.17 -3.69
N PRO A 4 -33.66 1.04 -2.89
CA PRO A 4 -33.93 2.41 -3.29
C PRO A 4 -32.61 3.13 -3.52
N ARG A 5 -32.43 3.73 -4.70
CA ARG A 5 -31.24 4.46 -5.08
C ARG A 5 -31.52 5.96 -5.16
N PRO A 6 -30.61 6.84 -4.77
CA PRO A 6 -30.80 8.28 -4.94
C PRO A 6 -30.71 8.65 -6.42
N ALA A 7 -31.36 9.70 -6.79
CA ALA A 7 -31.23 10.26 -8.12
C ALA A 7 -29.85 10.89 -8.35
N ALA A 8 -29.26 11.50 -7.31
CA ALA A 8 -27.85 11.94 -7.35
C ALA A 8 -27.17 11.91 -6.00
N VAL A 9 -25.82 11.85 -6.06
CA VAL A 9 -24.93 12.14 -4.92
C VAL A 9 -24.04 13.33 -5.29
N ILE A 10 -23.99 14.34 -4.44
CA ILE A 10 -23.10 15.51 -4.56
C ILE A 10 -22.01 15.40 -3.51
N VAL A 11 -20.75 15.35 -3.95
CA VAL A 11 -19.57 15.30 -3.09
C VAL A 11 -18.90 16.66 -3.06
N LEU A 12 -18.86 17.31 -1.90
CA LEU A 12 -18.26 18.64 -1.73
C LEU A 12 -16.75 18.53 -1.54
N ALA A 13 -15.98 18.97 -2.53
CA ALA A 13 -14.52 18.91 -2.54
C ALA A 13 -13.86 20.27 -2.88
N ALA A 14 -14.57 21.38 -2.68
CA ALA A 14 -14.15 22.73 -3.08
C ALA A 14 -13.34 23.47 -2.01
N GLY A 15 -13.22 22.94 -0.79
CA GLY A 15 -12.58 23.59 0.36
C GLY A 15 -11.07 23.81 0.20
N ALA A 16 -10.55 24.95 0.67
CA ALA A 16 -9.13 25.31 0.58
C ALA A 16 -8.20 24.43 1.44
N GLY A 17 -8.69 23.86 2.55
CA GLY A 17 -7.91 22.96 3.40
C GLY A 17 -6.65 23.56 4.03
N THR A 18 -6.65 24.85 4.34
CA THR A 18 -5.46 25.61 4.79
C THR A 18 -4.80 25.04 6.05
N ARG A 19 -5.57 24.39 6.93
CA ARG A 19 -5.08 23.76 8.17
C ARG A 19 -4.18 22.55 7.89
N MET A 20 -4.26 21.92 6.71
CA MET A 20 -3.38 20.83 6.30
C MET A 20 -1.92 21.28 6.09
N ARG A 21 -1.68 22.58 5.86
CA ARG A 21 -0.36 23.17 5.59
C ARG A 21 0.39 22.37 4.51
N SER A 22 -0.27 22.16 3.37
CA SER A 22 0.21 21.30 2.29
C SER A 22 -0.14 21.92 0.93
N GLU A 23 0.72 21.69 -0.07
CA GLU A 23 0.43 21.98 -1.48
C GLU A 23 -0.57 20.98 -2.08
N THR A 24 -0.65 19.78 -1.48
CA THR A 24 -1.65 18.78 -1.85
C THR A 24 -3.02 19.21 -1.33
N PRO A 25 -4.06 19.29 -2.19
CA PRO A 25 -5.42 19.56 -1.75
C PRO A 25 -5.87 18.63 -0.63
N LYS A 26 -6.60 19.15 0.37
CA LYS A 26 -7.03 18.40 1.56
C LYS A 26 -7.62 17.02 1.20
N VAL A 27 -8.55 16.99 0.27
CA VAL A 27 -9.28 15.78 -0.12
C VAL A 27 -8.44 14.76 -0.88
N LEU A 28 -7.21 15.10 -1.27
CA LEU A 28 -6.26 14.20 -1.94
C LEU A 28 -5.24 13.57 -0.99
N HIS A 29 -5.23 13.92 0.28
CA HIS A 29 -4.43 13.18 1.26
C HIS A 29 -4.93 11.76 1.40
N SER A 30 -3.98 10.82 1.50
CA SER A 30 -4.28 9.39 1.58
C SER A 30 -4.48 8.92 3.02
N LEU A 31 -5.40 7.98 3.18
CA LEU A 31 -5.70 7.28 4.40
C LEU A 31 -5.95 5.81 4.05
N ALA A 32 -5.18 4.88 4.61
CA ALA A 32 -5.23 3.45 4.28
C ALA A 32 -5.21 3.16 2.75
N GLY A 33 -4.26 3.79 2.03
CA GLY A 33 -4.04 3.57 0.58
C GLY A 33 -5.01 4.29 -0.36
N ARG A 34 -6.05 4.97 0.16
CA ARG A 34 -7.06 5.67 -0.64
C ARG A 34 -7.12 7.14 -0.24
N THR A 35 -7.35 8.06 -1.20
CA THR A 35 -7.54 9.49 -0.88
C THR A 35 -8.85 9.71 -0.13
N LEU A 36 -8.95 10.79 0.67
CA LEU A 36 -10.20 11.15 1.37
C LEU A 36 -11.36 11.22 0.37
N LEU A 37 -11.19 11.92 -0.76
CA LEU A 37 -12.16 11.94 -1.84
C LEU A 37 -12.50 10.53 -2.35
N GLY A 38 -11.52 9.64 -2.40
CA GLY A 38 -11.72 8.26 -2.83
C GLY A 38 -12.64 7.48 -1.89
N HIS A 39 -12.52 7.67 -0.59
CA HIS A 39 -13.43 7.09 0.39
C HIS A 39 -14.85 7.59 0.18
N ALA A 40 -15.04 8.91 0.07
CA ALA A 40 -16.35 9.52 -0.17
C ALA A 40 -17.00 9.04 -1.47
N LEU A 41 -16.22 8.92 -2.56
CA LEU A 41 -16.74 8.45 -3.85
C LEU A 41 -17.14 6.97 -3.83
N ILE A 42 -16.41 6.12 -3.13
CA ILE A 42 -16.79 4.70 -2.99
C ILE A 42 -18.08 4.57 -2.17
N ALA A 43 -18.17 5.24 -1.02
CA ALA A 43 -19.40 5.26 -0.22
C ALA A 43 -20.60 5.77 -1.05
N ALA A 44 -20.41 6.83 -1.83
CA ALA A 44 -21.43 7.34 -2.74
C ALA A 44 -21.88 6.29 -3.78
N ARG A 45 -20.96 5.52 -4.35
CA ARG A 45 -21.25 4.50 -5.37
C ARG A 45 -21.97 3.27 -4.83
N GLU A 46 -21.77 2.93 -3.56
CA GLU A 46 -22.48 1.84 -2.90
C GLU A 46 -24.00 2.07 -2.88
N LEU A 47 -24.46 3.33 -2.91
CA LEU A 47 -25.88 3.66 -3.09
C LEU A 47 -26.40 3.42 -4.51
N SER A 48 -25.55 3.09 -5.46
CA SER A 48 -25.91 2.93 -6.89
C SER A 48 -26.68 4.14 -7.47
N PRO A 49 -26.23 5.40 -7.28
CA PRO A 49 -26.93 6.59 -7.72
C PRO A 49 -27.00 6.66 -9.25
N ASP A 50 -28.02 7.35 -9.77
CA ASP A 50 -28.07 7.61 -11.20
C ASP A 50 -26.91 8.50 -11.65
N ARG A 51 -26.51 9.49 -10.81
CA ARG A 51 -25.40 10.40 -11.07
C ARG A 51 -24.59 10.70 -9.81
N VAL A 52 -23.27 10.92 -9.99
CA VAL A 52 -22.39 11.47 -8.97
C VAL A 52 -21.77 12.74 -9.49
N VAL A 53 -21.78 13.80 -8.68
CA VAL A 53 -21.16 15.09 -8.98
C VAL A 53 -20.11 15.41 -7.92
N VAL A 54 -18.91 15.80 -8.32
CA VAL A 54 -17.89 16.32 -7.43
C VAL A 54 -17.77 17.83 -7.64
N VAL A 55 -17.97 18.59 -6.57
CA VAL A 55 -17.81 20.05 -6.61
C VAL A 55 -16.37 20.39 -6.30
N VAL A 56 -15.72 21.10 -7.21
CA VAL A 56 -14.30 21.47 -7.13
C VAL A 56 -14.10 22.97 -7.17
N ARG A 57 -13.01 23.46 -6.58
CA ARG A 57 -12.54 24.86 -6.65
C ARG A 57 -11.05 24.93 -6.40
N HIS A 58 -10.60 24.78 -5.16
CA HIS A 58 -9.18 24.80 -4.79
C HIS A 58 -8.49 23.51 -5.26
N GLY A 59 -7.36 23.65 -5.97
CA GLY A 59 -6.68 22.51 -6.58
C GLY A 59 -7.52 21.78 -7.65
N ARG A 60 -8.38 22.53 -8.32
CA ARG A 60 -9.41 22.06 -9.26
C ARG A 60 -8.93 20.96 -10.19
N GLU A 61 -7.80 21.18 -10.87
CA GLU A 61 -7.28 20.22 -11.86
C GLU A 61 -6.89 18.90 -11.23
N GLN A 62 -6.19 18.95 -10.09
CA GLN A 62 -5.75 17.74 -9.38
C GLN A 62 -6.94 16.96 -8.81
N VAL A 63 -7.90 17.66 -8.20
CA VAL A 63 -9.09 17.05 -7.60
C VAL A 63 -9.98 16.44 -8.67
N ALA A 64 -10.26 17.16 -9.76
CA ALA A 64 -11.06 16.66 -10.88
C ALA A 64 -10.40 15.46 -11.57
N ALA A 65 -9.08 15.53 -11.86
CA ALA A 65 -8.34 14.42 -12.45
C ALA A 65 -8.39 13.18 -11.56
N ARG A 66 -8.26 13.34 -10.23
CA ARG A 66 -8.34 12.22 -9.29
C ARG A 66 -9.75 11.64 -9.19
N ALA A 67 -10.79 12.48 -9.19
CA ALA A 67 -12.18 12.02 -9.19
C ALA A 67 -12.48 11.16 -10.43
N LEU A 68 -12.11 11.64 -11.61
CA LEU A 68 -12.28 10.93 -12.89
C LEU A 68 -11.43 9.66 -12.99
N ALA A 69 -10.26 9.61 -12.36
CA ALA A 69 -9.44 8.40 -12.29
C ALA A 69 -10.05 7.32 -11.38
N ILE A 70 -10.81 7.73 -10.34
CA ILE A 70 -11.54 6.80 -9.46
C ILE A 70 -12.83 6.33 -10.13
N ASP A 71 -13.56 7.26 -10.74
CA ASP A 71 -14.83 7.00 -11.40
C ASP A 71 -14.98 7.85 -12.67
N PRO A 72 -14.76 7.28 -13.85
CA PRO A 72 -14.85 8.02 -15.13
C PRO A 72 -16.24 8.57 -15.45
N LYS A 73 -17.27 8.17 -14.72
CA LYS A 73 -18.67 8.63 -14.91
C LYS A 73 -19.05 9.82 -14.02
N VAL A 74 -18.13 10.26 -13.15
CA VAL A 74 -18.37 11.41 -12.29
C VAL A 74 -18.53 12.67 -13.11
N LEU A 75 -19.51 13.50 -12.77
CA LEU A 75 -19.64 14.86 -13.26
C LEU A 75 -18.81 15.81 -12.39
N ILE A 76 -18.20 16.81 -12.99
CA ILE A 76 -17.44 17.84 -12.28
C ILE A 76 -18.22 19.15 -12.33
N ALA A 77 -18.46 19.73 -11.16
CA ALA A 77 -19.06 21.05 -11.01
C ALA A 77 -18.02 22.03 -10.46
N ASP A 78 -17.80 23.12 -11.17
CA ASP A 78 -16.90 24.18 -10.73
C ASP A 78 -17.65 25.17 -9.83
N GLN A 79 -17.23 25.34 -8.58
CA GLN A 79 -17.76 26.40 -7.73
C GLN A 79 -17.07 27.72 -8.10
N ASP A 80 -17.89 28.73 -8.30
CA ASP A 80 -17.44 30.11 -8.57
C ASP A 80 -16.85 30.79 -7.29
N ASP A 81 -16.69 32.12 -7.35
CA ASP A 81 -16.09 32.92 -6.27
C ASP A 81 -17.02 33.15 -5.07
N ILE A 82 -18.29 32.77 -5.17
CA ILE A 82 -19.24 32.88 -4.07
C ILE A 82 -18.94 31.78 -3.06
N PRO A 83 -18.59 32.12 -1.78
CA PRO A 83 -18.28 31.13 -0.79
C PRO A 83 -19.53 30.50 -0.19
N GLY A 84 -19.36 29.28 0.33
CA GLY A 84 -20.39 28.56 1.08
C GLY A 84 -20.78 27.22 0.47
N THR A 85 -21.22 26.31 1.33
CA THR A 85 -21.63 24.95 0.94
C THR A 85 -22.93 24.94 0.13
N GLY A 86 -23.83 25.88 0.39
CA GLY A 86 -25.05 26.08 -0.40
C GLY A 86 -24.72 26.47 -1.85
N ARG A 87 -23.74 27.39 -2.05
CA ARG A 87 -23.32 27.76 -3.39
C ARG A 87 -22.67 26.60 -4.14
N ALA A 88 -21.86 25.80 -3.47
CA ALA A 88 -21.30 24.59 -4.05
C ALA A 88 -22.38 23.63 -4.55
N VAL A 89 -23.45 23.45 -3.77
CA VAL A 89 -24.60 22.60 -4.17
C VAL A 89 -25.38 23.24 -5.34
N GLN A 90 -25.59 24.55 -5.37
CA GLN A 90 -26.20 25.24 -6.54
C GLN A 90 -25.43 24.96 -7.84
N CYS A 91 -24.09 25.04 -7.80
CA CYS A 91 -23.25 24.73 -8.95
C CYS A 91 -23.42 23.25 -9.39
N ALA A 92 -23.51 22.33 -8.44
CA ALA A 92 -23.75 20.91 -8.73
C ALA A 92 -25.12 20.66 -9.35
N LEU A 93 -26.18 21.28 -8.82
CA LEU A 93 -27.54 21.17 -9.38
C LEU A 93 -27.60 21.69 -10.83
N SER A 94 -26.91 22.77 -11.14
CA SER A 94 -26.83 23.28 -12.52
C SER A 94 -26.20 22.27 -13.48
N VAL A 95 -25.18 21.52 -13.04
CA VAL A 95 -24.54 20.46 -13.83
C VAL A 95 -25.48 19.25 -13.97
N LEU A 96 -26.21 18.89 -12.92
CA LEU A 96 -27.21 17.82 -12.95
C LEU A 96 -28.37 18.12 -13.90
N ASP A 97 -28.88 19.36 -13.86
CA ASP A 97 -29.95 19.81 -14.74
C ASP A 97 -29.50 19.82 -16.21
N ALA A 98 -28.29 20.31 -16.50
CA ALA A 98 -27.72 20.27 -17.84
C ALA A 98 -27.57 18.82 -18.36
N ALA A 99 -27.14 17.90 -17.52
CA ALA A 99 -27.02 16.49 -17.86
C ALA A 99 -28.38 15.81 -18.09
N ALA A 100 -29.39 16.12 -17.25
CA ALA A 100 -30.76 15.62 -17.43
C ALA A 100 -31.37 16.14 -18.73
N HIS A 101 -31.17 17.41 -19.04
CA HIS A 101 -31.63 18.02 -20.29
C HIS A 101 -30.98 17.36 -21.54
N ALA A 102 -29.67 17.06 -21.47
CA ALA A 102 -28.96 16.40 -22.55
C ALA A 102 -29.52 14.98 -22.82
N ASP A 103 -29.87 14.24 -21.80
CA ASP A 103 -30.48 12.90 -21.92
C ASP A 103 -31.86 12.97 -22.57
N LEU A 104 -32.71 13.94 -22.15
CA LEU A 104 -34.05 14.14 -22.72
C LEU A 104 -33.96 14.55 -24.20
N ALA A 105 -33.02 15.42 -24.55
CA ALA A 105 -32.79 15.84 -25.94
C ALA A 105 -32.33 14.68 -26.82
N GLY A 106 -31.52 13.75 -26.28
CA GLY A 106 -31.05 12.56 -26.99
C GLY A 106 -32.15 11.56 -27.36
N VAL A 107 -33.26 11.54 -26.60
CA VAL A 107 -34.40 10.63 -26.82
C VAL A 107 -35.66 11.32 -27.37
N GLY A 108 -35.63 12.65 -27.56
CA GLY A 108 -36.74 13.42 -28.09
C GLY A 108 -38.02 13.42 -27.22
N ALA A 109 -37.86 13.17 -25.91
CA ALA A 109 -38.95 13.05 -24.97
C ALA A 109 -39.32 14.42 -24.38
N PRO A 110 -40.64 14.78 -24.32
CA PRO A 110 -41.07 15.92 -23.50
C PRO A 110 -40.93 15.50 -22.02
N GLY A 111 -40.20 16.28 -21.23
CA GLY A 111 -40.00 16.03 -19.80
C GLY A 111 -39.65 17.29 -19.04
N ASN A 112 -39.64 17.20 -17.71
CA ASN A 112 -39.17 18.27 -16.87
C ASN A 112 -37.63 18.45 -17.17
N PRO A 113 -37.18 19.66 -17.57
CA PRO A 113 -35.75 19.90 -17.84
C PRO A 113 -34.90 19.85 -16.58
N HIS A 114 -35.52 19.77 -15.41
CA HIS A 114 -34.83 19.72 -14.14
C HIS A 114 -34.69 18.28 -13.65
N PHE A 115 -33.54 18.02 -13.10
CA PHE A 115 -33.27 16.78 -12.36
C PHE A 115 -34.20 16.69 -11.15
N ASP A 116 -34.76 15.50 -10.88
CA ASP A 116 -35.74 15.27 -9.82
C ASP A 116 -35.40 14.04 -8.99
N GLY A 117 -35.91 14.00 -7.75
CA GLY A 117 -35.76 12.90 -6.79
C GLY A 117 -34.78 13.19 -5.65
N PRO A 118 -34.52 12.21 -4.78
CA PRO A 118 -33.64 12.40 -3.63
C PRO A 118 -32.19 12.68 -4.02
N VAL A 119 -31.61 13.71 -3.42
CA VAL A 119 -30.21 14.12 -3.58
C VAL A 119 -29.46 13.91 -2.28
N VAL A 120 -28.45 13.07 -2.29
CA VAL A 120 -27.52 12.93 -1.17
C VAL A 120 -26.40 13.96 -1.32
N VAL A 121 -26.12 14.73 -0.27
CA VAL A 121 -24.99 15.65 -0.22
C VAL A 121 -24.04 15.22 0.89
N LEU A 122 -22.76 15.09 0.60
CA LEU A 122 -21.73 14.73 1.59
C LEU A 122 -20.44 15.49 1.35
N ALA A 123 -19.64 15.65 2.42
CA ALA A 123 -18.32 16.24 2.32
C ALA A 123 -17.29 15.21 1.82
N GLY A 124 -16.34 15.64 1.00
CA GLY A 124 -15.30 14.80 0.42
C GLY A 124 -14.13 14.45 1.36
N ASP A 125 -14.24 14.80 2.64
CA ASP A 125 -13.19 14.64 3.65
C ASP A 125 -13.63 13.83 4.89
N ILE A 126 -14.73 13.09 4.78
CA ILE A 126 -15.25 12.18 5.81
C ILE A 126 -14.91 10.73 5.42
N PRO A 127 -13.73 10.21 5.80
CA PRO A 127 -13.21 8.95 5.26
C PRO A 127 -13.84 7.69 5.87
N LEU A 128 -14.50 7.78 7.01
CA LEU A 128 -15.11 6.64 7.70
C LEU A 128 -16.61 6.48 7.40
N LEU A 129 -17.19 7.41 6.65
CA LEU A 129 -18.57 7.32 6.18
C LEU A 129 -18.68 6.20 5.13
N ASP A 130 -19.55 5.24 5.36
CA ASP A 130 -19.78 4.08 4.49
C ASP A 130 -21.13 4.14 3.79
N GLY A 131 -21.30 3.26 2.80
CA GLY A 131 -22.54 3.17 2.04
C GLY A 131 -23.71 2.65 2.87
N ALA A 132 -23.48 1.85 3.90
CA ALA A 132 -24.54 1.34 4.77
C ALA A 132 -25.20 2.49 5.57
N THR A 133 -24.39 3.37 6.17
CA THR A 133 -24.86 4.58 6.86
C THR A 133 -25.63 5.50 5.90
N LEU A 134 -25.12 5.69 4.69
CA LEU A 134 -25.80 6.50 3.67
C LEU A 134 -27.13 5.87 3.20
N ALA A 135 -27.18 4.54 3.10
CA ALA A 135 -28.41 3.82 2.74
C ALA A 135 -29.47 3.96 3.83
N GLU A 136 -29.09 3.82 5.11
CA GLU A 136 -29.99 4.04 6.25
C GLU A 136 -30.58 5.46 6.24
N LEU A 137 -29.75 6.48 6.00
CA LEU A 137 -30.17 7.86 5.89
C LEU A 137 -31.18 8.07 4.74
N LEU A 138 -30.91 7.47 3.57
CA LEU A 138 -31.78 7.54 2.39
C LEU A 138 -33.10 6.81 2.62
N ASP A 139 -33.07 5.66 3.28
CA ASP A 139 -34.25 4.88 3.60
C ASP A 139 -35.18 5.64 4.59
N ALA A 140 -34.60 6.25 5.63
CA ALA A 140 -35.33 7.11 6.56
C ALA A 140 -35.95 8.33 5.85
N HIS A 141 -35.21 8.96 4.93
CA HIS A 141 -35.72 10.08 4.14
C HIS A 141 -36.98 9.72 3.36
N ARG A 142 -36.99 8.55 2.73
CA ARG A 142 -38.11 8.09 1.91
C ARG A 142 -39.28 7.55 2.71
N ALA A 143 -39.00 6.79 3.76
CA ALA A 143 -40.04 6.17 4.58
C ALA A 143 -40.98 7.20 5.20
N ASP A 144 -40.45 8.33 5.60
CA ASP A 144 -41.18 9.41 6.26
C ASP A 144 -41.65 10.52 5.30
N GLY A 145 -41.24 10.44 4.01
CA GLY A 145 -41.54 11.47 3.00
C GLY A 145 -40.95 12.83 3.36
N ASN A 146 -39.70 12.82 3.86
CA ASN A 146 -39.03 14.01 4.35
C ASN A 146 -38.64 14.96 3.22
N ALA A 147 -38.74 16.25 3.47
CA ALA A 147 -38.14 17.29 2.62
C ALA A 147 -36.63 17.33 2.79
N VAL A 148 -36.15 17.17 4.02
CA VAL A 148 -34.72 17.10 4.39
C VAL A 148 -34.50 16.07 5.47
N THR A 149 -33.48 15.25 5.31
CA THR A 149 -32.96 14.37 6.37
C THR A 149 -31.47 14.64 6.57
N VAL A 150 -31.06 14.94 7.79
CA VAL A 150 -29.67 15.22 8.16
C VAL A 150 -29.10 14.09 8.99
N LEU A 151 -27.88 13.66 8.69
CA LEU A 151 -27.12 12.78 9.58
C LEU A 151 -26.50 13.58 10.71
N THR A 152 -26.68 13.15 11.94
CA THR A 152 -26.17 13.81 13.14
C THR A 152 -25.43 12.85 14.03
N THR A 153 -24.67 13.36 14.99
CA THR A 153 -24.09 12.58 16.08
C THR A 153 -23.91 13.46 17.31
N GLU A 154 -23.74 12.85 18.48
CA GLU A 154 -23.34 13.54 19.70
C GLU A 154 -21.85 13.39 19.94
N VAL A 155 -21.16 14.50 20.26
CA VAL A 155 -19.73 14.53 20.56
C VAL A 155 -19.48 15.18 21.91
N ALA A 156 -18.40 14.78 22.58
CA ALA A 156 -18.01 15.36 23.86
C ALA A 156 -17.52 16.83 23.74
N ASP A 157 -16.87 17.16 22.64
CA ASP A 157 -16.45 18.52 22.28
C ASP A 157 -17.02 18.91 20.92
N PRO A 158 -18.14 19.67 20.89
CA PRO A 158 -18.78 20.06 19.65
C PRO A 158 -18.13 21.27 18.96
N SER A 159 -17.03 21.81 19.49
CA SER A 159 -16.37 23.01 18.97
C SER A 159 -16.05 22.92 17.47
N GLY A 160 -16.42 23.94 16.74
CA GLY A 160 -16.17 24.04 15.29
C GLY A 160 -17.23 23.39 14.38
N TYR A 161 -18.24 22.72 14.94
CA TYR A 161 -19.34 22.13 14.18
C TYR A 161 -20.59 22.98 14.24
N GLY A 162 -21.49 22.83 13.28
CA GLY A 162 -22.88 23.31 13.36
C GLY A 162 -23.65 22.52 14.42
N ARG A 163 -24.54 23.19 15.15
CA ARG A 163 -25.37 22.59 16.20
C ARG A 163 -26.77 22.29 15.69
N ILE A 164 -27.29 21.13 16.08
CA ILE A 164 -28.68 20.73 15.78
C ILE A 164 -29.60 21.34 16.83
N VAL A 165 -30.39 22.32 16.43
CA VAL A 165 -31.39 22.93 17.31
C VAL A 165 -32.68 22.15 17.19
N ARG A 166 -33.19 21.64 18.30
CA ARG A 166 -34.44 20.84 18.35
C ARG A 166 -35.57 21.61 19.03
N GLU A 167 -36.80 21.30 18.61
CA GLU A 167 -37.99 21.84 19.22
C GLU A 167 -38.19 21.24 20.62
N PRO A 168 -38.37 22.06 21.64
CA PRO A 168 -38.66 21.57 22.99
C PRO A 168 -40.00 20.77 23.00
N GLY A 169 -39.94 19.53 23.48
CA GLY A 169 -41.12 18.67 23.65
C GLY A 169 -41.39 17.70 22.50
N THR A 170 -41.21 18.08 21.23
CA THR A 170 -41.33 17.17 20.08
C THR A 170 -40.01 16.50 19.69
N GLY A 171 -38.88 17.19 19.93
CA GLY A 171 -37.58 16.72 19.50
C GLY A 171 -37.31 16.91 17.99
N ASP A 172 -38.24 17.54 17.27
CA ASP A 172 -38.06 17.81 15.83
C ASP A 172 -36.90 18.77 15.57
N VAL A 173 -36.19 18.59 14.45
CA VAL A 173 -35.13 19.50 14.04
C VAL A 173 -35.73 20.82 13.59
N LEU A 174 -35.31 21.92 14.25
CA LEU A 174 -35.71 23.28 13.89
C LEU A 174 -34.74 23.90 12.89
N ALA A 175 -33.46 23.79 13.16
CA ALA A 175 -32.40 24.42 12.35
C ALA A 175 -31.05 23.78 12.67
N VAL A 176 -30.10 24.03 11.80
CA VAL A 176 -28.66 23.88 12.10
C VAL A 176 -28.07 25.29 12.25
N VAL A 177 -27.39 25.56 13.36
CA VAL A 177 -26.75 26.84 13.61
C VAL A 177 -25.25 26.65 13.60
N GLU A 178 -24.57 27.35 12.72
CA GLU A 178 -23.10 27.28 12.58
C GLU A 178 -22.41 27.85 13.83
N GLU A 179 -21.24 27.32 14.20
CA GLU A 179 -20.48 27.68 15.40
C GLU A 179 -20.34 29.19 15.62
N ARG A 180 -20.07 29.95 14.53
CA ARG A 180 -19.80 31.40 14.60
C ARG A 180 -21.05 32.23 14.81
N ASP A 181 -22.20 31.71 14.44
CA ASP A 181 -23.51 32.35 14.56
C ASP A 181 -24.27 31.87 15.81
N ALA A 182 -23.76 30.84 16.51
CA ALA A 182 -24.39 30.23 17.66
C ALA A 182 -24.32 31.10 18.92
N THR A 183 -25.42 31.16 19.68
CA THR A 183 -25.47 31.70 21.02
C THR A 183 -24.68 30.81 22.01
N GLU A 184 -24.43 31.31 23.22
CA GLU A 184 -23.75 30.50 24.23
C GLU A 184 -24.55 29.24 24.61
N GLU A 185 -25.87 29.34 24.70
CA GLU A 185 -26.75 28.19 24.94
C GLU A 185 -26.69 27.17 23.77
N GLN A 186 -26.69 27.66 22.54
CA GLN A 186 -26.59 26.81 21.37
C GLN A 186 -25.23 26.12 21.25
N ARG A 187 -24.13 26.80 21.64
CA ARG A 187 -22.78 26.19 21.66
C ARG A 187 -22.67 25.03 22.64
N ALA A 188 -23.50 25.01 23.69
CA ALA A 188 -23.54 23.92 24.66
C ALA A 188 -24.25 22.65 24.17
N ILE A 189 -24.93 22.70 23.01
CA ILE A 189 -25.57 21.54 22.39
C ILE A 189 -24.49 20.57 21.91
N ALA A 190 -24.56 19.32 22.37
CA ALA A 190 -23.62 18.25 22.01
C ALA A 190 -23.91 17.60 20.66
N GLU A 191 -25.15 17.71 20.17
CA GLU A 191 -25.56 17.16 18.88
C GLU A 191 -25.09 18.07 17.75
N ILE A 192 -24.29 17.49 16.85
CA ILE A 192 -23.63 18.21 15.77
C ILE A 192 -24.16 17.81 14.39
N ASN A 193 -24.02 18.73 13.46
CA ASN A 193 -24.22 18.54 12.04
C ASN A 193 -23.02 17.84 11.40
N SER A 194 -23.23 16.70 10.76
CA SER A 194 -22.19 15.93 10.06
C SER A 194 -21.82 16.46 8.67
N SER A 195 -22.60 17.42 8.14
CA SER A 195 -22.53 17.84 6.73
C SER A 195 -22.91 16.73 5.73
N VAL A 196 -23.73 15.76 6.17
CA VAL A 196 -24.28 14.70 5.32
C VAL A 196 -25.82 14.80 5.35
N TYR A 197 -26.43 14.90 4.17
CA TYR A 197 -27.85 15.17 4.04
C TYR A 197 -28.47 14.35 2.91
N VAL A 198 -29.78 14.12 3.02
CA VAL A 198 -30.65 13.81 1.88
C VAL A 198 -31.69 14.91 1.75
N PHE A 199 -31.82 15.44 0.55
CA PHE A 199 -32.81 16.46 0.19
C PHE A 199 -33.74 15.94 -0.88
N ASP A 200 -34.97 16.39 -0.87
CA ASP A 200 -35.80 16.43 -2.07
C ASP A 200 -35.24 17.51 -3.03
N ALA A 201 -35.08 17.18 -4.31
CA ALA A 201 -34.43 18.08 -5.28
C ALA A 201 -35.21 19.39 -5.51
N GLU A 202 -36.53 19.36 -5.50
CA GLU A 202 -37.36 20.54 -5.71
C GLU A 202 -37.27 21.48 -4.50
N VAL A 203 -37.39 20.90 -3.30
CA VAL A 203 -37.23 21.64 -2.03
C VAL A 203 -35.83 22.27 -1.96
N LEU A 204 -34.80 21.50 -2.31
CA LEU A 204 -33.41 21.98 -2.29
C LEU A 204 -33.20 23.20 -3.21
N ARG A 205 -33.69 23.15 -4.45
CA ARG A 205 -33.63 24.28 -5.40
C ARG A 205 -34.36 25.51 -4.85
N SER A 206 -35.63 25.32 -4.51
CA SER A 206 -36.48 26.42 -4.02
C SER A 206 -35.87 27.11 -2.80
N ALA A 207 -35.29 26.35 -1.88
CA ALA A 207 -34.67 26.90 -0.69
C ALA A 207 -33.35 27.63 -1.01
N LEU A 208 -32.48 27.02 -1.84
CA LEU A 208 -31.18 27.64 -2.22
C LEU A 208 -31.33 28.97 -2.93
N ASP A 209 -32.37 29.18 -3.72
CA ASP A 209 -32.66 30.45 -4.41
C ASP A 209 -33.00 31.60 -3.45
N ARG A 210 -33.33 31.27 -2.18
CA ARG A 210 -33.76 32.26 -1.16
C ARG A 210 -32.73 32.46 -0.07
N ILE A 211 -31.67 31.65 -0.02
CA ILE A 211 -30.60 31.81 0.97
C ILE A 211 -29.79 33.04 0.66
N GLY A 212 -29.70 33.92 1.64
CA GLY A 212 -28.84 35.12 1.61
C GLY A 212 -27.41 34.81 2.06
N ARG A 213 -26.67 35.89 2.32
CA ARG A 213 -25.30 35.85 2.83
C ARG A 213 -25.14 36.72 4.09
N ASP A 214 -26.25 37.03 4.76
CA ASP A 214 -26.26 37.84 5.97
C ASP A 214 -25.99 36.97 7.21
N ASN A 215 -24.74 36.52 7.31
CA ASN A 215 -24.26 35.68 8.40
C ASN A 215 -22.79 36.01 8.74
N ALA A 216 -22.26 35.50 9.83
CA ALA A 216 -20.92 35.83 10.34
C ALA A 216 -19.78 35.55 9.33
N GLN A 217 -19.98 34.70 8.33
CA GLN A 217 -18.96 34.33 7.35
C GLN A 217 -19.22 34.96 5.97
N GLY A 218 -20.39 35.54 5.73
CA GLY A 218 -20.77 36.06 4.42
C GLY A 218 -20.94 34.97 3.36
N GLU A 219 -21.30 33.77 3.72
CA GLU A 219 -21.38 32.57 2.90
C GLU A 219 -22.83 32.16 2.63
N VAL A 220 -23.06 31.40 1.56
CA VAL A 220 -24.34 30.71 1.33
C VAL A 220 -24.29 29.40 2.10
N TYR A 221 -24.96 29.34 3.26
CA TYR A 221 -25.00 28.14 4.09
C TYR A 221 -26.02 27.12 3.58
N LEU A 222 -25.58 25.89 3.32
CA LEU A 222 -26.49 24.80 2.98
C LEU A 222 -27.44 24.45 4.16
N THR A 223 -26.98 24.66 5.37
CA THR A 223 -27.73 24.43 6.61
C THR A 223 -29.00 25.26 6.71
N ASP A 224 -29.07 26.42 6.05
CA ASP A 224 -30.27 27.27 6.05
C ASP A 224 -31.45 26.62 5.31
N VAL A 225 -31.18 25.65 4.40
CA VAL A 225 -32.23 24.87 3.68
C VAL A 225 -33.17 24.21 4.68
N LEU A 226 -32.66 23.72 5.83
CA LEU A 226 -33.49 23.00 6.82
C LEU A 226 -34.56 23.92 7.41
N ALA A 227 -34.18 25.13 7.80
CA ALA A 227 -35.11 26.10 8.37
C ALA A 227 -36.14 26.57 7.33
N ILE A 228 -35.72 26.78 6.09
CA ILE A 228 -36.61 27.18 4.98
C ILE A 228 -37.60 26.07 4.67
N ALA A 229 -37.12 24.84 4.50
CA ALA A 229 -38.00 23.67 4.22
C ALA A 229 -39.05 23.47 5.31
N ARG A 230 -38.68 23.61 6.59
CA ARG A 230 -39.59 23.54 7.71
C ARG A 230 -40.65 24.66 7.69
N ALA A 231 -40.22 25.90 7.41
CA ALA A 231 -41.13 27.06 7.32
C ALA A 231 -42.20 26.89 6.24
N GLU A 232 -41.91 26.09 5.21
CA GLU A 232 -42.85 25.73 4.13
C GLU A 232 -43.72 24.50 4.44
N GLY A 233 -43.58 23.95 5.63
CA GLY A 233 -44.34 22.78 6.07
C GLY A 233 -43.71 21.45 5.67
N GLY A 234 -42.51 21.44 5.11
CA GLY A 234 -41.75 20.24 4.80
C GLY A 234 -41.26 19.54 6.08
N ALA A 235 -41.28 18.20 6.07
CA ALA A 235 -40.75 17.42 7.18
C ALA A 235 -39.23 17.45 7.19
N VAL A 236 -38.62 17.87 8.31
CA VAL A 236 -37.15 17.89 8.53
C VAL A 236 -36.84 16.91 9.66
N ARG A 237 -36.03 15.92 9.38
CA ARG A 237 -35.67 14.85 10.31
C ARG A 237 -34.17 14.72 10.46
N ALA A 238 -33.75 14.13 11.58
CA ALA A 238 -32.37 13.74 11.81
C ALA A 238 -32.28 12.24 12.03
N VAL A 239 -31.31 11.60 11.40
CA VAL A 239 -30.85 10.25 11.73
C VAL A 239 -29.56 10.40 12.52
N ARG A 240 -29.53 9.85 13.74
CA ARG A 240 -28.36 9.98 14.61
C ARG A 240 -27.48 8.76 14.50
N SER A 241 -26.22 8.96 14.13
CA SER A 241 -25.17 7.94 14.24
C SER A 241 -24.74 7.80 15.69
N ASP A 242 -24.69 6.57 16.20
CA ASP A 242 -24.16 6.27 17.53
C ASP A 242 -22.63 6.26 17.57
N ASP A 243 -21.98 6.26 16.40
CA ASP A 243 -20.52 6.31 16.27
C ASP A 243 -20.06 7.66 15.70
N PRO A 244 -19.56 8.57 16.54
CA PRO A 244 -19.11 9.89 16.12
C PRO A 244 -17.99 9.84 15.06
N MET A 245 -17.12 8.83 15.10
CA MET A 245 -16.00 8.71 14.18
C MET A 245 -16.46 8.52 12.72
N THR A 246 -17.65 7.96 12.51
CA THR A 246 -18.21 7.74 11.16
C THR A 246 -18.44 9.04 10.39
N VAL A 247 -18.74 10.12 11.09
CA VAL A 247 -19.04 11.42 10.48
C VAL A 247 -17.97 12.48 10.68
N GLU A 248 -16.85 12.11 11.30
CA GLU A 248 -15.76 13.05 11.55
C GLU A 248 -14.98 13.35 10.26
N GLY A 249 -14.80 14.64 9.98
CA GLY A 249 -14.03 15.13 8.85
C GLY A 249 -12.57 15.40 9.17
N VAL A 250 -11.70 15.16 8.20
CA VAL A 250 -10.26 15.50 8.30
C VAL A 250 -10.06 16.98 8.01
N ASN A 251 -9.55 17.75 8.94
CA ASN A 251 -9.23 19.16 8.74
C ASN A 251 -7.72 19.45 8.85
N ASP A 252 -6.97 18.62 9.56
CA ASP A 252 -5.54 18.73 9.73
C ASP A 252 -4.87 17.34 9.80
N ARG A 253 -3.55 17.33 9.96
CA ARG A 253 -2.79 16.07 9.98
C ARG A 253 -2.96 15.26 11.26
N ALA A 254 -3.34 15.88 12.37
CA ALA A 254 -3.61 15.16 13.61
C ALA A 254 -4.92 14.38 13.49
N GLN A 255 -5.99 15.02 12.98
CA GLN A 255 -7.25 14.35 12.66
C GLN A 255 -7.06 13.25 11.60
N LEU A 256 -6.25 13.50 10.56
CA LEU A 256 -5.90 12.47 9.57
C LEU A 256 -5.28 11.23 10.22
N ALA A 257 -4.37 11.40 11.18
CA ALA A 257 -3.74 10.29 11.87
C ALA A 257 -4.71 9.52 12.78
N VAL A 258 -5.58 10.22 13.51
CA VAL A 258 -6.59 9.61 14.37
C VAL A 258 -7.59 8.78 13.56
N LEU A 259 -8.14 9.36 12.48
CA LEU A 259 -9.09 8.66 11.61
C LEU A 259 -8.42 7.52 10.84
N GLY A 260 -7.14 7.66 10.50
CA GLY A 260 -6.35 6.59 9.89
C GLY A 260 -6.17 5.39 10.83
N ALA A 261 -5.86 5.64 12.10
CA ALA A 261 -5.75 4.59 13.10
C ALA A 261 -7.10 3.88 13.35
N GLU A 262 -8.19 4.62 13.40
CA GLU A 262 -9.53 4.04 13.56
C GLU A 262 -9.94 3.20 12.34
N LEU A 263 -9.72 3.68 11.11
CA LEU A 263 -10.00 2.89 9.91
C LEU A 263 -9.20 1.60 9.91
N ASN A 264 -7.89 1.68 10.21
CA ASN A 264 -7.04 0.50 10.30
C ASN A 264 -7.56 -0.49 11.36
N ARG A 265 -7.96 -0.01 12.53
CA ARG A 265 -8.54 -0.83 13.59
C ARG A 265 -9.81 -1.58 13.11
N ARG A 266 -10.70 -0.90 12.36
CA ARG A 266 -11.90 -1.50 11.77
C ARG A 266 -11.56 -2.56 10.72
N LEU A 267 -10.61 -2.26 9.83
CA LEU A 267 -10.15 -3.20 8.80
C LEU A 267 -9.55 -4.47 9.44
N ILE A 268 -8.66 -4.30 10.42
CA ILE A 268 -8.04 -5.44 11.13
C ILE A 268 -9.09 -6.27 11.86
N ALA A 269 -10.05 -5.64 12.53
CA ALA A 269 -11.15 -6.35 13.18
C ALA A 269 -11.98 -7.16 12.16
N GLY A 270 -12.28 -6.58 11.00
CA GLY A 270 -12.96 -7.26 9.90
C GLY A 270 -12.19 -8.49 9.41
N TRP A 271 -10.88 -8.36 9.19
CA TRP A 271 -10.05 -9.48 8.77
C TRP A 271 -9.98 -10.60 9.81
N MET A 272 -9.89 -10.27 11.09
CA MET A 272 -9.93 -11.28 12.17
C MET A 272 -11.27 -12.05 12.18
N VAL A 273 -12.39 -11.36 11.98
CA VAL A 273 -13.72 -12.01 11.86
C VAL A 273 -13.80 -12.86 10.59
N ALA A 274 -13.12 -12.47 9.51
CA ALA A 274 -13.05 -13.22 8.27
C ALA A 274 -12.07 -14.42 8.31
N GLY A 275 -11.45 -14.70 9.47
CA GLY A 275 -10.59 -15.88 9.66
C GLY A 275 -9.10 -15.64 9.50
N VAL A 276 -8.64 -14.39 9.51
CA VAL A 276 -7.21 -14.04 9.51
C VAL A 276 -6.70 -13.97 10.95
N THR A 277 -5.58 -14.60 11.23
CA THR A 277 -4.89 -14.48 12.52
C THR A 277 -3.99 -13.26 12.52
N VAL A 278 -4.25 -12.28 13.39
CA VAL A 278 -3.41 -11.10 13.57
C VAL A 278 -2.84 -11.11 14.98
N ILE A 279 -1.52 -11.29 15.10
CA ILE A 279 -0.84 -11.46 16.41
C ILE A 279 -0.79 -10.14 17.19
N ASP A 280 -0.52 -9.02 16.50
CA ASP A 280 -0.52 -7.69 17.11
C ASP A 280 -1.31 -6.70 16.23
N PRO A 281 -2.62 -6.53 16.51
CA PRO A 281 -3.45 -5.58 15.78
C PRO A 281 -2.96 -4.12 15.83
N ALA A 282 -2.24 -3.74 16.89
CA ALA A 282 -1.82 -2.35 17.07
C ALA A 282 -0.67 -1.94 16.13
N THR A 283 0.20 -2.88 15.76
CA THR A 283 1.33 -2.61 14.86
C THR A 283 1.11 -3.10 13.43
N THR A 284 -0.03 -3.75 13.15
CA THR A 284 -0.39 -4.22 11.80
C THR A 284 -1.17 -3.14 11.05
N TRP A 285 -0.73 -2.81 9.83
CA TRP A 285 -1.38 -1.81 8.97
C TRP A 285 -1.74 -2.39 7.62
N VAL A 286 -3.00 -2.20 7.21
CA VAL A 286 -3.54 -2.78 5.98
C VAL A 286 -4.30 -1.71 5.19
N ASP A 287 -3.95 -1.56 3.91
CA ASP A 287 -4.70 -0.69 3.01
C ASP A 287 -6.08 -1.29 2.66
N VAL A 288 -7.06 -0.43 2.37
CA VAL A 288 -8.44 -0.84 2.04
C VAL A 288 -8.57 -1.65 0.73
N THR A 289 -7.51 -1.68 -0.06
CA THR A 289 -7.44 -2.41 -1.35
C THR A 289 -6.76 -3.76 -1.25
N VAL A 290 -6.30 -4.12 -0.07
CA VAL A 290 -5.64 -5.42 0.19
C VAL A 290 -6.69 -6.51 0.33
N GLU A 291 -6.38 -7.68 -0.20
CA GLU A 291 -7.19 -8.88 -0.08
C GLU A 291 -6.44 -9.96 0.71
N ILE A 292 -7.08 -10.53 1.73
CA ILE A 292 -6.49 -11.57 2.57
C ILE A 292 -7.46 -12.73 2.68
N GLU A 293 -7.00 -13.92 2.30
CA GLU A 293 -7.81 -15.14 2.45
C GLU A 293 -7.81 -15.66 3.91
N PRO A 294 -8.78 -16.48 4.31
CA PRO A 294 -8.78 -17.14 5.63
C PRO A 294 -7.51 -17.96 5.90
N ASP A 295 -7.23 -18.19 7.18
CA ASP A 295 -6.05 -18.96 7.67
C ASP A 295 -4.68 -18.31 7.37
N VAL A 296 -4.65 -17.04 6.95
CA VAL A 296 -3.42 -16.24 6.91
C VAL A 296 -3.04 -15.81 8.31
N THR A 297 -1.73 -15.81 8.60
CA THR A 297 -1.17 -15.27 9.85
C THR A 297 -0.36 -14.01 9.58
N LEU A 298 -0.71 -12.93 10.27
CA LEU A 298 0.04 -11.66 10.26
C LEU A 298 0.75 -11.50 11.61
N GLU A 299 2.08 -11.51 11.56
CA GLU A 299 2.96 -11.28 12.69
C GLU A 299 3.09 -9.77 13.01
N PRO A 300 3.66 -9.37 14.18
CA PRO A 300 3.80 -7.97 14.53
C PRO A 300 4.56 -7.12 13.50
N GLY A 301 4.17 -5.86 13.34
CA GLY A 301 4.87 -4.90 12.49
C GLY A 301 4.63 -5.06 10.98
N VAL A 302 3.64 -5.85 10.57
CA VAL A 302 3.31 -6.06 9.16
C VAL A 302 2.60 -4.86 8.57
N GLN A 303 2.99 -4.50 7.34
CA GLN A 303 2.32 -3.49 6.53
C GLN A 303 1.97 -4.07 5.15
N LEU A 304 0.67 -4.17 4.85
CA LEU A 304 0.17 -4.59 3.55
C LEU A 304 -0.44 -3.40 2.82
N ARG A 305 0.08 -3.09 1.64
CA ARG A 305 -0.24 -1.87 0.92
C ARG A 305 -0.67 -2.13 -0.52
N GLY A 306 -1.39 -1.16 -1.09
CA GLY A 306 -1.81 -1.17 -2.49
C GLY A 306 -2.71 -2.37 -2.83
N ALA A 307 -2.47 -3.00 -3.98
CA ALA A 307 -3.21 -4.17 -4.45
C ALA A 307 -2.58 -5.50 -3.99
N THR A 308 -2.10 -5.56 -2.74
CA THR A 308 -1.51 -6.79 -2.19
C THR A 308 -2.58 -7.85 -1.95
N ILE A 309 -2.30 -9.09 -2.38
CA ILE A 309 -3.17 -10.26 -2.20
C ILE A 309 -2.40 -11.32 -1.42
N VAL A 310 -2.97 -11.84 -0.34
CA VAL A 310 -2.36 -12.88 0.49
C VAL A 310 -3.27 -14.10 0.54
N HIS A 311 -2.80 -15.21 -0.03
CA HIS A 311 -3.57 -16.45 -0.11
C HIS A 311 -3.46 -17.30 1.16
N THR A 312 -4.47 -18.16 1.34
CA THR A 312 -4.66 -19.07 2.48
C THR A 312 -3.39 -19.74 2.97
N GLY A 313 -3.22 -19.77 4.30
CA GLY A 313 -2.12 -20.47 4.98
C GLY A 313 -0.76 -19.77 4.90
N ALA A 314 -0.70 -18.59 4.26
CA ALA A 314 0.54 -17.81 4.25
C ALA A 314 0.82 -17.17 5.62
N THR A 315 2.11 -17.00 5.93
CA THR A 315 2.57 -16.30 7.14
C THR A 315 3.41 -15.10 6.73
N ILE A 316 3.00 -13.91 7.18
CA ILE A 316 3.68 -12.65 6.87
C ILE A 316 4.20 -12.03 8.16
N GLY A 317 5.45 -11.62 8.17
CA GLY A 317 6.10 -10.92 9.28
C GLY A 317 7.10 -11.77 10.05
N PRO A 318 7.61 -11.26 11.19
CA PRO A 318 7.39 -9.89 11.64
C PRO A 318 8.08 -8.83 10.77
N ASP A 319 7.75 -7.55 10.99
CA ASP A 319 8.41 -6.38 10.39
C ASP A 319 8.55 -6.47 8.85
N SER A 320 7.50 -6.89 8.15
CA SER A 320 7.50 -7.02 6.69
C SER A 320 6.58 -5.98 6.05
N THR A 321 7.04 -5.38 4.94
CA THR A 321 6.24 -4.43 4.16
C THR A 321 6.06 -4.96 2.74
N LEU A 322 4.81 -5.16 2.34
CA LEU A 322 4.44 -5.65 1.02
C LEU A 322 3.55 -4.61 0.32
N THR A 323 3.94 -4.19 -0.88
CA THR A 323 3.19 -3.22 -1.69
C THR A 323 2.95 -3.80 -3.08
N ASP A 324 1.69 -3.99 -3.48
CA ASP A 324 1.32 -4.58 -4.78
C ASP A 324 1.95 -5.98 -4.98
N VAL A 325 1.86 -6.83 -3.96
CA VAL A 325 2.50 -8.17 -3.95
C VAL A 325 1.44 -9.26 -3.90
N VAL A 326 1.60 -10.28 -4.74
CA VAL A 326 0.81 -11.51 -4.63
C VAL A 326 1.61 -12.54 -3.85
N VAL A 327 1.08 -12.99 -2.70
CA VAL A 327 1.67 -14.04 -1.87
C VAL A 327 0.87 -15.32 -2.00
N GLY A 328 1.49 -16.35 -2.52
CA GLY A 328 0.87 -17.65 -2.79
C GLY A 328 0.56 -18.43 -1.50
N ARG A 329 -0.30 -19.43 -1.68
CA ARG A 329 -0.77 -20.31 -0.61
C ARG A 329 0.38 -20.94 0.18
N GLY A 330 0.33 -20.85 1.50
CA GLY A 330 1.34 -21.46 2.40
C GLY A 330 2.73 -20.83 2.30
N ALA A 331 2.91 -19.71 1.63
CA ALA A 331 4.19 -19.02 1.55
C ALA A 331 4.52 -18.29 2.86
N THR A 332 5.81 -18.08 3.09
CA THR A 332 6.31 -17.38 4.29
C THR A 332 7.19 -16.20 3.92
N VAL A 333 6.89 -15.02 4.47
CA VAL A 333 7.69 -13.79 4.26
C VAL A 333 8.10 -13.24 5.62
N ILE A 334 9.39 -13.17 5.90
CA ILE A 334 9.93 -12.76 7.19
C ILE A 334 10.83 -11.53 7.04
N ARG A 335 10.59 -10.48 7.83
CA ARG A 335 11.45 -9.26 7.95
C ARG A 335 11.97 -8.78 6.61
N SER A 336 11.07 -8.59 5.65
CA SER A 336 11.46 -8.29 4.27
C SER A 336 10.59 -7.22 3.66
N HIS A 337 11.12 -6.56 2.63
CA HIS A 337 10.38 -5.62 1.80
C HIS A 337 10.15 -6.22 0.43
N ALA A 338 8.93 -6.13 -0.09
CA ALA A 338 8.62 -6.50 -1.46
C ALA A 338 7.68 -5.46 -2.10
N SER A 339 7.90 -5.21 -3.39
CA SER A 339 7.04 -4.33 -4.18
C SER A 339 6.83 -4.89 -5.58
N SER A 340 5.58 -4.81 -6.07
CA SER A 340 5.17 -5.25 -7.42
C SER A 340 5.81 -6.59 -7.80
N SER A 341 5.59 -7.61 -6.95
CA SER A 341 6.27 -8.91 -7.01
C SER A 341 5.28 -10.05 -6.79
N THR A 342 5.66 -11.25 -7.24
CA THR A 342 4.88 -12.47 -7.01
C THR A 342 5.72 -13.48 -6.25
N ILE A 343 5.19 -14.01 -5.15
CA ILE A 343 5.79 -15.05 -4.30
C ILE A 343 4.92 -16.29 -4.43
N GLY A 344 5.46 -17.36 -5.00
CA GLY A 344 4.74 -18.59 -5.31
C GLY A 344 4.30 -19.39 -4.08
N ALA A 345 3.43 -20.36 -4.31
CA ALA A 345 2.92 -21.22 -3.24
C ALA A 345 4.04 -21.97 -2.53
N GLY A 346 4.01 -22.01 -1.17
CA GLY A 346 5.03 -22.68 -0.34
C GLY A 346 6.42 -22.07 -0.42
N ALA A 347 6.59 -20.92 -1.08
CA ALA A 347 7.87 -20.24 -1.18
C ALA A 347 8.24 -19.52 0.12
N THR A 348 9.54 -19.30 0.34
CA THR A 348 10.04 -18.62 1.53
C THR A 348 10.89 -17.42 1.16
N VAL A 349 10.65 -16.28 1.84
CA VAL A 349 11.38 -15.02 1.63
C VAL A 349 11.90 -14.50 2.97
N GLY A 350 13.17 -14.13 2.99
CA GLY A 350 13.80 -13.45 4.11
C GLY A 350 14.66 -14.32 5.01
N PRO A 351 15.10 -13.75 6.16
CA PRO A 351 14.88 -12.38 6.58
C PRO A 351 15.77 -11.35 5.85
N PHE A 352 15.42 -10.07 5.95
CA PHE A 352 16.20 -8.93 5.45
C PHE A 352 16.43 -8.97 3.93
N SER A 353 15.41 -9.34 3.18
CA SER A 353 15.44 -9.38 1.72
C SER A 353 14.66 -8.21 1.12
N TYR A 354 15.08 -7.77 -0.06
CA TYR A 354 14.39 -6.73 -0.81
C TYR A 354 14.01 -7.21 -2.21
N LEU A 355 12.72 -7.49 -2.41
CA LEU A 355 12.17 -7.84 -3.71
C LEU A 355 11.66 -6.56 -4.39
N ARG A 356 12.41 -6.10 -5.39
CA ARG A 356 12.04 -4.93 -6.20
C ARG A 356 11.07 -5.33 -7.32
N PRO A 357 10.41 -4.33 -7.95
CA PRO A 357 9.45 -4.58 -9.02
C PRO A 357 9.93 -5.54 -10.10
N GLY A 358 9.00 -6.39 -10.57
CA GLY A 358 9.27 -7.38 -11.60
C GLY A 358 9.92 -8.67 -11.08
N THR A 359 9.93 -8.89 -9.76
CA THR A 359 10.41 -10.15 -9.19
C THR A 359 9.29 -11.18 -9.15
N THR A 360 9.55 -12.37 -9.68
CA THR A 360 8.69 -13.56 -9.56
C THR A 360 9.48 -14.70 -8.95
N LEU A 361 9.01 -15.23 -7.82
CA LEU A 361 9.55 -16.42 -7.17
C LEU A 361 8.56 -17.57 -7.38
N GLY A 362 8.98 -18.65 -7.99
CA GLY A 362 8.18 -19.84 -8.25
C GLY A 362 7.81 -20.60 -6.98
N ALA A 363 6.88 -21.56 -7.14
CA ALA A 363 6.42 -22.40 -6.03
C ALA A 363 7.59 -23.10 -5.32
N SER A 364 7.54 -23.21 -3.98
CA SER A 364 8.59 -23.81 -3.15
C SER A 364 9.98 -23.19 -3.32
N GLY A 365 10.08 -22.04 -3.99
CA GLY A 365 11.31 -21.30 -4.17
C GLY A 365 11.77 -20.62 -2.88
N LYS A 366 13.05 -20.23 -2.82
CA LYS A 366 13.62 -19.57 -1.65
C LYS A 366 14.44 -18.35 -2.03
N ILE A 367 14.11 -17.22 -1.43
CA ILE A 367 14.96 -16.04 -1.34
C ILE A 367 15.34 -15.89 0.14
N GLY A 368 16.62 -16.08 0.46
CA GLY A 368 17.09 -16.07 1.85
C GLY A 368 17.66 -14.72 2.29
N ALA A 369 18.44 -14.72 3.36
CA ALA A 369 18.87 -13.51 4.05
C ALA A 369 19.78 -12.60 3.19
N PHE A 370 19.52 -11.28 3.27
CA PHE A 370 20.30 -10.23 2.62
C PHE A 370 20.38 -10.39 1.11
N VAL A 371 19.26 -10.75 0.49
CA VAL A 371 19.15 -10.88 -0.96
C VAL A 371 18.34 -9.73 -1.52
N GLU A 372 18.85 -9.09 -2.55
CA GLU A 372 18.11 -8.12 -3.36
C GLU A 372 17.81 -8.69 -4.73
N THR A 373 16.56 -8.54 -5.19
CA THR A 373 16.13 -8.95 -6.53
C THR A 373 15.47 -7.79 -7.27
N LYS A 374 15.58 -7.77 -8.59
CA LYS A 374 14.94 -6.79 -9.46
C LYS A 374 14.72 -7.37 -10.85
N ASN A 375 13.48 -7.27 -11.38
CA ASN A 375 13.20 -7.78 -12.72
C ASN A 375 13.79 -9.19 -12.92
N ALA A 376 13.46 -10.08 -11.95
CA ALA A 376 14.04 -11.41 -11.86
C ALA A 376 12.94 -12.48 -11.82
N SER A 377 13.04 -13.46 -12.70
CA SER A 377 12.18 -14.65 -12.71
C SER A 377 12.95 -15.83 -12.13
N ILE A 378 12.50 -16.37 -11.00
CA ILE A 378 13.14 -17.49 -10.30
C ILE A 378 12.18 -18.67 -10.31
N GLY A 379 12.56 -19.76 -10.95
CA GLY A 379 11.75 -20.95 -11.18
C GLY A 379 11.40 -21.71 -9.89
N ALA A 380 10.45 -22.63 -10.01
CA ALA A 380 9.99 -23.46 -8.91
C ALA A 380 11.14 -24.25 -8.26
N GLY A 381 11.15 -24.37 -6.93
CA GLY A 381 12.19 -25.08 -6.18
C GLY A 381 13.57 -24.42 -6.17
N SER A 382 13.76 -23.35 -6.94
CA SER A 382 15.06 -22.65 -7.02
C SER A 382 15.34 -21.78 -5.81
N LYS A 383 16.63 -21.66 -5.45
CA LYS A 383 17.08 -21.04 -4.22
C LYS A 383 18.13 -19.97 -4.48
N VAL A 384 17.93 -18.79 -3.89
CA VAL A 384 18.91 -17.70 -3.77
C VAL A 384 19.08 -17.42 -2.26
N PRO A 385 19.87 -18.26 -1.55
CA PRO A 385 19.73 -18.34 -0.10
C PRO A 385 20.44 -17.24 0.70
N HIS A 386 21.49 -16.59 0.16
CA HIS A 386 22.33 -15.71 0.97
C HIS A 386 23.04 -14.60 0.17
N LEU A 387 23.02 -13.37 0.72
CA LEU A 387 23.95 -12.27 0.39
C LEU A 387 24.11 -11.99 -1.11
N SER A 388 23.08 -12.09 -1.90
CA SER A 388 23.15 -12.05 -3.36
C SER A 388 22.37 -10.90 -3.97
N TYR A 389 22.82 -10.41 -5.12
CA TYR A 389 22.04 -9.52 -5.98
C TYR A 389 21.65 -10.25 -7.28
N VAL A 390 20.35 -10.30 -7.55
CA VAL A 390 19.78 -10.89 -8.77
C VAL A 390 18.99 -9.83 -9.53
N GLY A 391 19.60 -9.27 -10.55
CA GLY A 391 19.01 -8.22 -11.38
C GLY A 391 18.94 -8.60 -12.85
N ASP A 392 17.80 -8.32 -13.52
CA ASP A 392 17.56 -8.59 -14.94
C ASP A 392 17.95 -10.05 -15.30
N ALA A 393 17.34 -11.02 -14.64
CA ALA A 393 17.73 -12.42 -14.73
C ALA A 393 16.55 -13.38 -14.81
N THR A 394 16.77 -14.50 -15.49
CA THR A 394 15.88 -15.67 -15.47
C THR A 394 16.66 -16.85 -14.90
N ILE A 395 16.11 -17.48 -13.86
CA ILE A 395 16.65 -18.70 -13.25
C ILE A 395 15.60 -19.80 -13.41
N GLY A 396 15.99 -20.91 -14.02
CA GLY A 396 15.14 -22.08 -14.21
C GLY A 396 14.74 -22.75 -12.89
N GLU A 397 14.16 -23.93 -12.98
CA GLU A 397 13.67 -24.70 -11.83
C GLU A 397 14.80 -25.43 -11.10
N GLU A 398 14.61 -25.73 -9.80
CA GLU A 398 15.49 -26.56 -8.97
C GLU A 398 16.97 -26.11 -8.98
N SER A 399 17.25 -24.86 -9.30
CA SER A 399 18.59 -24.30 -9.33
C SER A 399 18.98 -23.68 -8.00
N ASN A 400 20.28 -23.70 -7.67
CA ASN A 400 20.80 -23.13 -6.44
C ASN A 400 21.87 -22.10 -6.75
N ILE A 401 21.63 -20.87 -6.30
CA ILE A 401 22.59 -19.76 -6.44
C ILE A 401 23.42 -19.71 -5.16
N GLY A 402 24.74 -19.88 -5.31
CA GLY A 402 25.67 -19.84 -4.16
C GLY A 402 25.68 -18.49 -3.45
N ALA A 403 26.07 -18.48 -2.19
CA ALA A 403 26.15 -17.25 -1.39
C ALA A 403 27.05 -16.20 -2.04
N ALA A 404 26.71 -14.91 -1.85
CA ALA A 404 27.45 -13.76 -2.39
C ALA A 404 27.57 -13.74 -3.93
N THR A 405 26.61 -14.33 -4.64
CA THR A 405 26.56 -14.25 -6.10
C THR A 405 26.00 -12.91 -6.56
N ILE A 406 26.68 -12.26 -7.50
CA ILE A 406 26.29 -10.99 -8.09
C ILE A 406 26.01 -11.15 -9.58
N PHE A 407 24.80 -10.81 -10.01
CA PHE A 407 24.41 -10.71 -11.41
C PHE A 407 24.74 -9.28 -11.90
N VAL A 408 25.87 -9.13 -12.58
CA VAL A 408 26.33 -7.83 -13.12
C VAL A 408 25.54 -7.54 -14.38
N ASN A 409 24.44 -6.82 -14.22
CA ASN A 409 23.45 -6.55 -15.27
C ASN A 409 23.61 -5.18 -15.95
N TYR A 410 24.59 -4.35 -15.54
CA TYR A 410 24.79 -2.99 -16.07
C TYR A 410 26.24 -2.76 -16.47
N ASP A 411 26.47 -2.35 -17.70
CA ASP A 411 27.80 -2.11 -18.28
C ASP A 411 28.29 -0.64 -18.21
N GLY A 412 27.50 0.22 -17.56
CA GLY A 412 27.74 1.66 -17.50
C GLY A 412 26.86 2.47 -18.49
N VAL A 413 26.23 1.80 -19.47
CA VAL A 413 25.37 2.42 -20.49
C VAL A 413 24.02 1.70 -20.59
N ALA A 414 24.03 0.38 -20.71
CA ALA A 414 22.84 -0.44 -20.92
C ALA A 414 22.74 -1.56 -19.87
N LYS A 415 21.52 -2.10 -19.73
CA LYS A 415 21.27 -3.30 -18.93
C LYS A 415 21.20 -4.52 -19.82
N HIS A 416 21.74 -5.61 -19.31
CA HIS A 416 21.82 -6.89 -19.99
C HIS A 416 21.22 -7.98 -19.12
N HIS A 417 20.79 -9.06 -19.75
CA HIS A 417 20.07 -10.16 -19.10
C HIS A 417 21.01 -11.35 -18.87
N THR A 418 20.84 -12.02 -17.73
CA THR A 418 21.50 -13.29 -17.42
C THR A 418 20.46 -14.41 -17.42
N THR A 419 20.74 -15.51 -18.10
CA THR A 419 19.93 -16.72 -18.08
C THR A 419 20.66 -17.84 -17.34
N VAL A 420 20.03 -18.40 -16.32
CA VAL A 420 20.46 -19.60 -15.61
C VAL A 420 19.41 -20.67 -15.85
N GLY A 421 19.80 -21.81 -16.38
CA GLY A 421 18.92 -22.94 -16.65
C GLY A 421 18.39 -23.62 -15.40
N SER A 422 17.77 -24.79 -15.59
CA SER A 422 17.24 -25.63 -14.51
C SER A 422 18.31 -26.56 -13.95
N HIS A 423 18.18 -26.92 -12.64
CA HIS A 423 19.11 -27.82 -11.92
C HIS A 423 20.56 -27.33 -11.89
N VAL A 424 20.79 -26.03 -12.08
CA VAL A 424 22.12 -25.39 -12.07
C VAL A 424 22.60 -25.20 -10.62
N ARG A 425 23.91 -25.35 -10.42
CA ARG A 425 24.58 -25.05 -9.14
C ARG A 425 25.62 -23.97 -9.34
N ILE A 426 25.27 -22.74 -8.99
CA ILE A 426 26.23 -21.63 -8.96
C ILE A 426 27.07 -21.71 -7.70
N GLY A 427 28.39 -21.67 -7.82
CA GLY A 427 29.29 -21.63 -6.66
C GLY A 427 29.16 -20.35 -5.85
N SER A 428 29.58 -20.36 -4.60
CA SER A 428 29.62 -19.15 -3.78
C SER A 428 30.61 -18.12 -4.31
N ASP A 429 30.34 -16.83 -4.03
CA ASP A 429 31.19 -15.70 -4.44
C ASP A 429 31.40 -15.64 -5.97
N ASN A 430 30.32 -15.90 -6.72
CA ASN A 430 30.37 -15.83 -8.18
C ASN A 430 29.92 -14.45 -8.69
N THR A 431 30.55 -14.01 -9.76
CA THR A 431 30.17 -12.82 -10.51
C THR A 431 29.71 -13.26 -11.92
N LEU A 432 28.42 -13.14 -12.22
CA LEU A 432 27.87 -13.44 -13.54
C LEU A 432 27.77 -12.15 -14.35
N VAL A 433 28.60 -11.98 -15.35
CA VAL A 433 28.69 -10.74 -16.15
C VAL A 433 27.78 -10.87 -17.36
N ALA A 434 26.64 -10.19 -17.32
CA ALA A 434 25.65 -10.20 -18.38
C ALA A 434 26.14 -9.45 -19.65
N PRO A 435 25.71 -9.89 -20.87
CA PRO A 435 24.84 -11.02 -21.12
C PRO A 435 25.60 -12.35 -20.98
N VAL A 436 25.02 -13.31 -20.26
CA VAL A 436 25.61 -14.66 -20.11
C VAL A 436 24.50 -15.69 -19.87
N SER A 437 24.69 -16.90 -20.42
CA SER A 437 23.81 -18.04 -20.24
C SER A 437 24.52 -19.20 -19.58
N ILE A 438 23.92 -19.77 -18.53
CA ILE A 438 24.38 -20.99 -17.86
C ILE A 438 23.36 -22.08 -18.17
N GLY A 439 23.78 -23.12 -18.91
CA GLY A 439 22.89 -24.19 -19.38
C GLY A 439 22.42 -25.12 -18.26
N ASP A 440 21.37 -25.89 -18.55
CA ASP A 440 20.76 -26.81 -17.59
C ASP A 440 21.78 -27.78 -16.99
N GLY A 441 21.66 -28.04 -15.69
CA GLY A 441 22.54 -28.95 -14.95
C GLY A 441 24.00 -28.51 -14.88
N ALA A 442 24.36 -27.30 -15.34
CA ALA A 442 25.72 -26.80 -15.26
C ALA A 442 26.10 -26.38 -13.83
N TYR A 443 27.39 -26.37 -13.57
CA TYR A 443 28.00 -25.93 -12.32
C TYR A 443 28.94 -24.77 -12.58
N THR A 444 29.15 -23.92 -11.55
CA THR A 444 30.27 -22.97 -11.56
C THR A 444 31.12 -23.15 -10.31
N GLY A 445 32.45 -23.00 -10.45
CA GLY A 445 33.36 -23.06 -9.31
C GLY A 445 33.19 -21.81 -8.40
N ALA A 446 33.38 -21.98 -7.09
CA ALA A 446 33.35 -20.86 -6.16
C ALA A 446 34.44 -19.81 -6.51
N GLY A 447 34.13 -18.53 -6.26
CA GLY A 447 35.04 -17.41 -6.56
C GLY A 447 35.22 -17.12 -8.05
N SER A 448 34.36 -17.63 -8.93
CA SER A 448 34.49 -17.47 -10.38
C SER A 448 33.80 -16.22 -10.91
N VAL A 449 34.45 -15.54 -11.87
CA VAL A 449 33.86 -14.47 -12.68
C VAL A 449 33.47 -15.02 -14.05
N ILE A 450 32.18 -15.31 -14.25
CA ILE A 450 31.66 -15.93 -15.47
C ILE A 450 31.30 -14.85 -16.49
N ARG A 451 32.02 -14.82 -17.64
CA ARG A 451 31.86 -13.84 -18.72
C ARG A 451 31.51 -14.47 -20.06
N ARG A 452 31.41 -15.78 -20.12
CA ARG A 452 31.05 -16.55 -21.32
C ARG A 452 30.05 -17.59 -20.93
N ASP A 453 29.22 -17.97 -21.86
CA ASP A 453 28.21 -19.01 -21.66
C ASP A 453 28.86 -20.31 -21.15
N VAL A 454 28.15 -20.95 -20.21
CA VAL A 454 28.51 -22.25 -19.68
C VAL A 454 27.55 -23.28 -20.29
N PRO A 455 28.01 -24.20 -21.12
CA PRO A 455 27.15 -25.21 -21.72
C PRO A 455 26.44 -26.08 -20.69
N ALA A 456 25.31 -26.70 -21.10
CA ALA A 456 24.57 -27.61 -20.23
C ALA A 456 25.48 -28.74 -19.70
N GLY A 457 25.39 -29.03 -18.41
CA GLY A 457 26.18 -30.07 -17.73
C GLY A 457 27.68 -29.75 -17.59
N ALA A 458 28.15 -28.56 -18.00
CA ALA A 458 29.55 -28.18 -17.89
C ALA A 458 29.89 -27.55 -16.52
N LEU A 459 31.17 -27.56 -16.16
CA LEU A 459 31.74 -26.82 -15.03
C LEU A 459 32.47 -25.58 -15.54
N GLY A 460 31.91 -24.37 -15.25
CA GLY A 460 32.55 -23.08 -15.52
C GLY A 460 33.46 -22.67 -14.36
N VAL A 461 34.75 -22.52 -14.61
CA VAL A 461 35.72 -22.06 -13.62
C VAL A 461 36.74 -21.12 -14.26
N ASN A 462 37.18 -20.12 -13.53
CA ASN A 462 38.28 -19.23 -13.93
C ASN A 462 39.18 -18.81 -12.75
N THR A 463 39.13 -19.56 -11.67
CA THR A 463 39.96 -19.32 -10.48
C THR A 463 41.34 -19.99 -10.65
N ALA A 464 42.37 -19.27 -10.26
CA ALA A 464 43.73 -19.84 -10.21
C ALA A 464 43.81 -20.90 -9.08
N PRO A 465 44.64 -21.98 -9.26
CA PRO A 465 44.85 -22.93 -8.19
C PRO A 465 45.37 -22.24 -6.92
N GLN A 466 44.91 -22.70 -5.77
CA GLN A 466 45.37 -22.20 -4.48
C GLN A 466 46.89 -22.46 -4.33
N ARG A 467 47.62 -21.48 -3.85
CA ARG A 467 49.01 -21.62 -3.46
C ARG A 467 49.18 -21.22 -1.99
N ASN A 468 49.71 -22.12 -1.19
CA ASN A 468 50.05 -21.84 0.20
C ASN A 468 51.52 -21.37 0.24
N LEU A 469 51.76 -20.22 0.82
CA LEU A 469 53.10 -19.72 1.08
C LEU A 469 53.43 -20.02 2.53
N GLU A 470 53.90 -21.24 2.77
CA GLU A 470 54.24 -21.70 4.11
C GLU A 470 55.22 -20.75 4.83
N GLY A 471 55.01 -20.53 6.11
CA GLY A 471 55.82 -19.65 6.93
C GLY A 471 55.75 -18.17 6.51
N TRP A 472 54.74 -17.74 5.70
CA TRP A 472 54.66 -16.35 5.24
C TRP A 472 54.57 -15.36 6.41
N VAL A 473 53.76 -15.63 7.43
CA VAL A 473 53.58 -14.78 8.61
C VAL A 473 54.89 -14.68 9.39
N LEU A 474 55.57 -15.81 9.59
CA LEU A 474 56.84 -15.84 10.29
C LEU A 474 57.92 -14.99 9.60
N ARG A 475 57.97 -15.04 8.27
CA ARG A 475 58.93 -14.25 7.48
C ARG A 475 58.57 -12.77 7.30
N ARG A 476 57.30 -12.46 7.15
CA ARG A 476 56.81 -11.13 6.76
C ARG A 476 56.26 -10.31 7.92
N ARG A 477 55.90 -10.95 9.02
CA ARG A 477 55.29 -10.32 10.20
C ARG A 477 55.90 -10.85 11.52
N PRO A 478 57.22 -10.97 11.63
CA PRO A 478 57.86 -11.48 12.84
C PRO A 478 57.52 -10.62 14.06
N GLY A 479 57.41 -11.21 15.24
CA GLY A 479 57.10 -10.51 16.48
C GLY A 479 55.64 -10.08 16.64
N THR A 480 54.75 -10.53 15.77
CA THR A 480 53.31 -10.31 15.95
C THR A 480 52.64 -11.50 16.65
N ALA A 481 51.51 -11.26 17.33
CA ALA A 481 50.73 -12.33 17.93
C ALA A 481 50.36 -13.46 16.95
N ALA A 482 50.15 -13.14 15.67
CA ALA A 482 49.90 -14.12 14.62
C ALA A 482 51.16 -14.99 14.33
N ALA A 483 52.35 -14.43 14.35
CA ALA A 483 53.59 -15.18 14.21
C ALA A 483 53.83 -16.11 15.42
N GLU A 484 53.63 -15.60 16.64
CA GLU A 484 53.74 -16.40 17.86
C GLU A 484 52.74 -17.55 17.89
N ALA A 485 51.48 -17.32 17.44
CA ALA A 485 50.48 -18.36 17.32
C ALA A 485 50.89 -19.43 16.29
N ALA A 486 51.39 -19.02 15.13
CA ALA A 486 51.87 -19.93 14.10
C ALA A 486 53.08 -20.77 14.57
N GLU A 487 54.01 -20.19 15.31
CA GLU A 487 55.17 -20.88 15.90
C GLU A 487 54.71 -21.95 16.89
N LYS A 488 53.77 -21.63 17.79
CA LYS A 488 53.23 -22.58 18.78
C LYS A 488 52.55 -23.78 18.11
N THR A 489 51.75 -23.55 17.09
CA THR A 489 51.03 -24.61 16.37
C THR A 489 51.98 -25.50 15.60
N THR A 490 52.99 -24.91 14.91
CA THR A 490 53.98 -25.68 14.15
C THR A 490 54.88 -26.53 15.08
N ALA A 491 55.18 -26.05 16.28
CA ALA A 491 55.94 -26.80 17.28
C ALA A 491 55.12 -28.00 17.85
N THR A 492 53.79 -27.89 17.94
CA THR A 492 52.91 -28.95 18.44
C THR A 492 52.71 -30.07 17.41
N ASP A 493 52.58 -29.73 16.12
CA ASP A 493 52.34 -30.70 15.04
C ASP A 493 53.56 -31.56 14.67
N GLN A 494 54.77 -31.06 14.94
CA GLN A 494 55.99 -31.74 14.51
C GLN A 494 56.65 -32.66 15.57
N GLY A 495 55.95 -33.03 16.62
CA GLY A 495 56.44 -34.07 17.54
C GLY A 495 57.90 -33.90 17.99
N GLY A 496 58.38 -32.65 18.20
CA GLY A 496 59.69 -32.38 18.78
C GLY A 496 60.84 -32.05 17.82
N ALA A 497 60.60 -31.92 16.52
CA ALA A 497 61.66 -31.40 15.60
C ALA A 497 61.37 -29.96 15.18
N VAL A 498 61.89 -28.98 15.88
CA VAL A 498 61.88 -27.59 15.49
C VAL A 498 62.79 -27.36 14.26
N LEU A 499 62.22 -27.16 13.09
CA LEU A 499 63.00 -26.72 11.94
C LEU A 499 63.43 -25.26 12.17
N SER A 500 64.76 -25.03 12.19
CA SER A 500 65.32 -23.69 12.34
C SER A 500 64.95 -22.77 11.15
N PRO A 501 64.91 -21.48 11.31
CA PRO A 501 64.67 -20.52 10.21
C PRO A 501 65.58 -20.74 8.99
N GLN A 502 66.78 -21.29 9.19
CA GLN A 502 67.71 -21.64 8.13
C GLN A 502 67.26 -22.86 7.32
N ALA A 503 66.73 -23.92 7.96
CA ALA A 503 66.21 -25.10 7.28
C ALA A 503 64.98 -24.79 6.42
N ILE A 504 64.17 -23.81 6.81
CA ILE A 504 63.03 -23.35 6.01
C ILE A 504 63.53 -22.58 4.77
N ALA A 505 64.57 -21.77 4.89
CA ALA A 505 65.16 -21.04 3.77
C ALA A 505 65.83 -21.95 2.73
N GLU A 506 66.47 -23.03 3.17
CA GLU A 506 67.11 -24.03 2.30
C GLU A 506 66.11 -24.86 1.51
N ARG A 507 65.00 -25.26 2.10
CA ARG A 507 63.90 -25.96 1.40
C ARG A 507 63.26 -25.10 0.30
N THR A 508 63.07 -23.83 0.55
CA THR A 508 62.53 -22.87 -0.43
C THR A 508 63.48 -22.61 -1.59
N SER A 509 64.78 -22.76 -1.37
CA SER A 509 65.81 -22.61 -2.43
C SER A 509 65.91 -23.86 -3.31
N ALA A 510 65.70 -25.05 -2.74
CA ALA A 510 65.67 -26.33 -3.47
C ALA A 510 64.43 -26.47 -4.41
N GLU A 511 63.28 -25.98 -3.97
CA GLU A 511 62.04 -25.98 -4.80
C GLU A 511 62.11 -25.00 -5.99
N ARG A 512 62.95 -23.97 -5.96
CA ARG A 512 63.19 -23.05 -7.09
C ARG A 512 64.11 -23.62 -8.17
N ALA A 513 64.86 -24.67 -7.87
CA ALA A 513 65.82 -25.28 -8.79
C ALA A 513 65.31 -26.53 -9.53
N GLY A 514 64.17 -27.09 -9.16
CA GLY A 514 63.59 -28.29 -9.77
C GLY A 514 62.51 -27.97 -10.80
N GLY A 515 62.81 -28.25 -12.04
CA GLY A 515 61.97 -28.00 -13.21
C GLY A 515 60.62 -28.74 -13.25
N THR A 516 59.82 -28.26 -14.12
CA THR A 516 58.44 -28.68 -14.51
C THR A 516 58.23 -30.19 -14.52
N THR A 517 57.33 -30.67 -13.63
CA THR A 517 56.75 -32.00 -13.70
C THR A 517 55.30 -31.90 -14.17
N PRO A 518 54.81 -32.80 -15.05
CA PRO A 518 53.44 -32.75 -15.53
C PRO A 518 52.43 -33.02 -14.42
N LEU A 519 51.25 -32.42 -14.53
CA LEU A 519 50.16 -32.53 -13.62
C LEU A 519 49.69 -33.99 -13.46
N PRO A 520 49.46 -34.48 -12.22
CA PRO A 520 48.76 -35.75 -12.02
C PRO A 520 47.24 -35.53 -12.20
N GLU A 521 46.59 -36.50 -12.84
CA GLU A 521 45.14 -36.63 -12.89
C GLU A 521 44.53 -36.64 -11.51
N VAL A 522 43.48 -35.85 -11.32
CA VAL A 522 42.72 -35.76 -10.06
C VAL A 522 41.78 -36.97 -9.95
N PRO A 523 41.92 -37.87 -9.00
CA PRO A 523 40.88 -38.85 -8.70
C PRO A 523 39.69 -38.15 -8.02
N GLY A 524 38.47 -38.40 -8.52
CA GLY A 524 37.26 -37.91 -7.93
C GLY A 524 37.11 -38.36 -6.49
N ALA A 525 37.03 -37.43 -5.56
CA ALA A 525 36.63 -37.69 -4.20
C ALA A 525 35.10 -37.61 -4.08
N PRO A 526 34.44 -38.57 -3.42
CA PRO A 526 33.02 -38.54 -3.19
C PRO A 526 32.68 -37.46 -2.15
N ILE A 527 31.70 -36.66 -2.44
CA ILE A 527 31.08 -35.73 -1.47
C ILE A 527 30.09 -36.58 -0.68
N GLU A 528 30.46 -37.07 0.51
CA GLU A 528 29.51 -37.56 1.50
C GLU A 528 28.97 -36.43 2.35
N GLY A 529 27.67 -36.36 2.36
CA GLY A 529 26.70 -36.07 3.40
C GLY A 529 26.94 -34.99 4.41
N ALA A 530 26.10 -33.97 4.36
CA ALA A 530 25.60 -33.33 5.56
C ALA A 530 24.07 -33.17 5.42
N GLU A 531 23.36 -34.25 5.74
CA GLU A 531 22.03 -34.17 6.32
C GLU A 531 22.13 -33.83 7.81
N GLN A 532 21.10 -33.07 8.22
CA GLN A 532 20.57 -32.85 9.58
C GLN A 532 20.87 -31.49 10.22
N ARG A 533 19.98 -30.67 10.20
CA ARG A 533 18.79 -30.20 10.99
C ARG A 533 18.32 -28.83 10.57
#